data_768e1cf2aa17b0b162569969e72a1170
#
_entry.id   768e1cf2aa17b0b162569969e72a1170
#
_cell.length_a   1.000
_cell.length_b   1.000
_cell.length_c   1.000
_cell.angle_alpha   90.00
_cell.angle_beta   90.00
_cell.angle_gamma   90.00
#
_symmetry.space_group_name_H-M   'P 1'
#
loop_
_entity.id
_entity.type
_entity.pdbx_description
1 polymer ?
#
loop_
_entity_poly.entity_id
_entity_poly.type
_entity_poly.pdbx_seq_one_letter_code
_entity_poly.pdbx_strand_id
1 'polypeptide(L)'
;MKLLGFCLATAAIFFFSDEIRGQQNLVMSDAVRPNAIPFQLEGGFLIEVEGRIGQLEGLKFILDTGATHSVIDRRIADRLSLTLRPKRVFNFDRFVRVDWAEFPDVQFGPIEVRNVSMMVSELAKSSELSGDADAIIGLDLLSTTSKVGIFYDSKMVVLRPRDVNAQGASERDKPECFTVEALVQGHDVRLLLDTGMEGILLYEDRIRKRIPSVRLTDERKGAFMGRLQGKTARLPGFRLDGPESDVMVFLLKGPRQDLLPGIDGYLGTASLKAKRIELDFEAKTMRWR
;
A
#
# COMPACT_ATOMS: atom_id res chain seq x y z
N MET A 1 -2.90 7.07 -26.54
CA MET A 1 -3.55 5.90 -25.92
C MET A 1 -2.45 5.17 -25.18
N LYS A 2 -2.21 5.54 -23.94
CA LYS A 2 -1.12 4.97 -23.11
C LYS A 2 -1.75 4.15 -21.98
N LEU A 3 -1.30 2.92 -21.87
CA LEU A 3 -1.79 1.89 -20.95
C LEU A 3 -0.90 1.81 -19.71
N LEU A 4 -1.54 1.71 -18.58
CA LEU A 4 -1.48 0.72 -17.52
C LEU A 4 -0.52 0.85 -16.36
N GLY A 5 -1.08 1.10 -15.20
CA GLY A 5 -0.52 0.80 -13.89
C GLY A 5 -1.29 -0.31 -13.17
N PHE A 6 -0.59 -1.22 -12.54
CA PHE A 6 -1.11 -2.24 -11.64
C PHE A 6 -0.82 -1.82 -10.20
N CYS A 7 -1.83 -1.46 -9.44
CA CYS A 7 -1.81 -1.69 -8.00
C CYS A 7 -2.56 -3.01 -7.77
N LEU A 8 -1.89 -3.98 -7.20
CA LEU A 8 -2.44 -5.31 -6.95
C LEU A 8 -2.83 -5.39 -5.47
N ALA A 9 -3.93 -4.73 -5.10
CA ALA A 9 -4.56 -5.01 -3.81
C ALA A 9 -5.17 -6.41 -3.86
N THR A 10 -4.55 -7.35 -3.19
CA THR A 10 -5.11 -8.68 -2.96
C THR A 10 -5.98 -8.63 -1.71
N ALA A 11 -7.26 -8.96 -1.83
CA ALA A 11 -8.17 -9.01 -0.71
C ALA A 11 -7.65 -9.98 0.37
N ALA A 12 -7.31 -9.45 1.53
CA ALA A 12 -7.09 -10.22 2.73
C ALA A 12 -8.44 -10.42 3.45
N ILE A 13 -8.70 -11.63 3.93
CA ILE A 13 -9.82 -11.90 4.83
C ILE A 13 -9.37 -11.51 6.24
N PHE A 14 -10.04 -10.50 6.84
CA PHE A 14 -9.68 -9.95 8.13
C PHE A 14 -10.43 -10.62 9.27
N PHE A 15 -9.72 -10.90 10.36
CA PHE A 15 -10.31 -11.05 11.69
C PHE A 15 -9.98 -9.78 12.49
N PHE A 16 -11.01 -9.19 13.10
CA PHE A 16 -10.87 -7.99 13.91
C PHE A 16 -10.45 -8.32 15.33
N SER A 17 -9.54 -7.55 15.87
CA SER A 17 -9.36 -7.36 17.31
C SER A 17 -9.41 -5.86 17.64
N ASP A 18 -10.01 -5.58 18.78
CA ASP A 18 -10.49 -4.28 19.24
C ASP A 18 -9.41 -3.21 19.41
N GLU A 19 -9.89 -1.96 19.37
CA GLU A 19 -9.19 -0.68 19.44
C GLU A 19 -8.31 -0.49 20.69
N ILE A 20 -7.15 0.16 20.50
CA ILE A 20 -6.52 0.97 21.55
C ILE A 20 -6.10 2.32 20.97
N ARG A 21 -6.78 3.38 21.42
CA ARG A 21 -6.36 4.78 21.28
C ARG A 21 -5.25 5.06 22.29
N GLY A 22 -4.10 5.53 21.83
CA GLY A 22 -3.03 5.98 22.73
C GLY A 22 -2.06 6.91 22.02
N GLN A 23 -2.22 8.23 22.19
CA GLN A 23 -1.18 9.20 21.86
C GLN A 23 -0.08 9.14 22.92
N GLN A 24 1.13 8.77 22.54
CA GLN A 24 2.34 9.04 23.31
C GLN A 24 3.41 9.67 22.43
N ASN A 25 3.88 10.84 22.85
CA ASN A 25 4.95 11.60 22.23
C ASN A 25 6.29 10.88 22.43
N LEU A 26 6.82 10.28 21.37
CA LEU A 26 8.20 9.83 21.30
C LEU A 26 8.98 10.80 20.41
N VAL A 27 9.74 11.69 21.03
CA VAL A 27 10.74 12.53 20.36
C VAL A 27 11.96 11.64 20.09
N MET A 28 12.13 11.19 18.85
CA MET A 28 13.43 10.65 18.43
C MET A 28 14.30 11.80 17.94
N SER A 29 15.49 11.96 18.52
CA SER A 29 16.49 12.93 18.08
C SER A 29 17.01 12.61 16.67
N ASP A 30 17.49 13.63 15.94
CA ASP A 30 18.06 13.53 14.59
C ASP A 30 19.46 12.86 14.54
N ALA A 31 19.84 12.09 15.57
CA ALA A 31 21.00 11.21 15.55
C ALA A 31 20.84 10.17 14.43
N VAL A 32 21.94 9.79 13.79
CA VAL A 32 22.04 8.76 12.75
C VAL A 32 21.12 7.58 13.10
N ARG A 33 20.02 7.44 12.34
CA ARG A 33 19.03 6.41 12.60
C ARG A 33 19.60 5.09 12.07
N PRO A 34 19.85 4.09 12.90
CA PRO A 34 20.27 2.79 12.41
C PRO A 34 19.17 2.22 11.51
N ASN A 35 19.57 1.56 10.43
CA ASN A 35 18.65 0.96 9.44
C ASN A 35 17.83 1.97 8.61
N ALA A 36 18.30 3.21 8.49
CA ALA A 36 17.71 4.20 7.61
C ALA A 36 18.29 4.05 6.20
N ILE A 37 17.39 4.05 5.18
CA ILE A 37 17.75 4.07 3.78
C ILE A 37 17.13 5.30 3.10
N PRO A 38 17.84 5.94 2.14
CA PRO A 38 17.27 7.04 1.38
C PRO A 38 16.15 6.55 0.47
N PHE A 39 15.18 7.43 0.18
CA PHE A 39 14.18 7.18 -0.84
C PHE A 39 14.01 8.40 -1.76
N GLN A 40 13.47 8.14 -2.92
CA GLN A 40 12.98 9.17 -3.83
C GLN A 40 11.46 9.08 -3.94
N LEU A 41 10.81 10.20 -4.33
CA LEU A 41 9.38 10.18 -4.64
C LEU A 41 9.21 10.12 -6.16
N GLU A 42 8.84 8.96 -6.64
CA GLU A 42 8.44 8.77 -8.02
C GLU A 42 7.00 9.27 -8.21
N GLY A 43 6.78 10.04 -9.30
CA GLY A 43 5.49 10.71 -9.51
C GLY A 43 5.05 11.67 -8.39
N GLY A 44 5.95 12.00 -7.45
CA GLY A 44 5.70 12.90 -6.32
C GLY A 44 5.10 12.23 -5.08
N PHE A 45 4.74 10.95 -5.12
CA PHE A 45 4.09 10.25 -3.99
C PHE A 45 4.58 8.82 -3.74
N LEU A 46 5.03 8.09 -4.75
CA LEU A 46 5.51 6.71 -4.59
C LEU A 46 6.89 6.71 -3.94
N ILE A 47 7.05 5.91 -2.90
CA ILE A 47 8.29 5.79 -2.14
C ILE A 47 9.19 4.77 -2.85
N GLU A 48 10.20 5.26 -3.59
CA GLU A 48 11.18 4.43 -4.30
C GLU A 48 12.46 4.30 -3.46
N VAL A 49 12.87 3.06 -3.20
CA VAL A 49 14.12 2.71 -2.53
C VAL A 49 14.96 1.80 -3.42
N GLU A 50 16.27 1.78 -3.22
CA GLU A 50 17.15 0.84 -3.89
C GLU A 50 17.10 -0.54 -3.23
N GLY A 51 17.11 -1.60 -4.06
CA GLY A 51 17.11 -2.98 -3.60
C GLY A 51 17.90 -3.93 -4.49
N ARG A 52 17.93 -5.20 -4.07
CA ARG A 52 18.64 -6.30 -4.73
C ARG A 52 17.76 -7.55 -4.78
N ILE A 53 17.84 -8.30 -5.87
CA ILE A 53 17.22 -9.64 -6.01
C ILE A 53 18.25 -10.60 -6.59
N GLY A 54 18.65 -11.60 -5.81
CA GLY A 54 19.74 -12.50 -6.20
C GLY A 54 21.00 -11.69 -6.50
N GLN A 55 21.53 -11.82 -7.69
CA GLN A 55 22.73 -11.12 -8.16
C GLN A 55 22.44 -9.76 -8.82
N LEU A 56 21.17 -9.35 -8.92
CA LEU A 56 20.79 -8.10 -9.56
C LEU A 56 20.71 -6.99 -8.50
N GLU A 57 21.64 -6.05 -8.57
CA GLU A 57 21.73 -4.89 -7.66
C GLU A 57 21.21 -3.62 -8.32
N GLY A 58 21.00 -2.55 -7.52
CA GLY A 58 20.55 -1.24 -7.98
C GLY A 58 19.13 -1.25 -8.55
N LEU A 59 18.28 -2.18 -8.09
CA LEU A 59 16.90 -2.28 -8.51
C LEU A 59 16.03 -1.24 -7.80
N LYS A 60 15.04 -0.70 -8.51
CA LYS A 60 14.10 0.29 -8.01
C LYS A 60 12.88 -0.38 -7.41
N PHE A 61 12.70 -0.28 -6.10
CA PHE A 61 11.61 -0.87 -5.35
C PHE A 61 10.64 0.18 -4.84
N ILE A 62 9.37 0.05 -5.19
CA ILE A 62 8.29 0.87 -4.63
C ILE A 62 7.76 0.20 -3.36
N LEU A 63 7.70 0.93 -2.24
CA LEU A 63 7.09 0.44 -1.00
C LEU A 63 5.59 0.70 -1.05
N ASP A 64 4.79 -0.37 -0.97
CA ASP A 64 3.34 -0.32 -1.17
C ASP A 64 2.58 -1.07 -0.06
N THR A 65 1.96 -0.32 0.85
CA THR A 65 1.13 -0.88 1.94
C THR A 65 -0.29 -1.24 1.49
N GLY A 66 -0.69 -0.83 0.29
CA GLY A 66 -1.95 -1.24 -0.35
C GLY A 66 -1.85 -2.60 -1.03
N ALA A 67 -0.63 -3.07 -1.32
CA ALA A 67 -0.38 -4.38 -1.90
C ALA A 67 -0.15 -5.43 -0.80
N THR A 68 -0.95 -6.50 -0.77
CA THR A 68 -0.75 -7.61 0.18
C THR A 68 0.38 -8.54 -0.24
N HIS A 69 0.72 -8.56 -1.51
CA HIS A 69 1.81 -9.36 -2.08
C HIS A 69 2.73 -8.49 -2.91
N SER A 70 4.01 -8.77 -2.80
CA SER A 70 5.05 -8.13 -3.61
C SER A 70 4.97 -8.57 -5.07
N VAL A 71 5.32 -7.64 -5.95
CA VAL A 71 5.28 -7.81 -7.41
C VAL A 71 6.63 -7.49 -7.98
N ILE A 72 7.10 -8.29 -8.91
CA ILE A 72 8.33 -8.06 -9.66
C ILE A 72 8.02 -7.77 -11.13
N ASP A 73 8.78 -6.90 -11.76
CA ASP A 73 8.69 -6.73 -13.19
C ASP A 73 9.15 -7.97 -13.92
N ARG A 74 8.45 -8.34 -15.00
CA ARG A 74 8.76 -9.50 -15.82
C ARG A 74 10.21 -9.49 -16.33
N ARG A 75 10.76 -8.30 -16.65
CA ARG A 75 12.16 -8.17 -17.11
C ARG A 75 13.15 -8.76 -16.09
N ILE A 76 12.87 -8.60 -14.80
CA ILE A 76 13.73 -9.11 -13.72
C ILE A 76 13.58 -10.62 -13.60
N ALA A 77 12.35 -11.15 -13.66
CA ALA A 77 12.11 -12.60 -13.63
C ALA A 77 12.79 -13.31 -14.83
N ASP A 78 12.73 -12.70 -16.01
CA ASP A 78 13.37 -13.21 -17.22
C ASP A 78 14.91 -13.20 -17.10
N ARG A 79 15.50 -12.11 -16.57
CA ARG A 79 16.97 -12.01 -16.33
C ARG A 79 17.46 -13.07 -15.35
N LEU A 80 16.64 -13.47 -14.39
CA LEU A 80 16.95 -14.53 -13.42
C LEU A 80 16.56 -15.92 -13.94
N SER A 81 15.98 -16.04 -15.14
CA SER A 81 15.53 -17.28 -15.76
C SER A 81 14.58 -18.10 -14.88
N LEU A 82 13.66 -17.42 -14.18
CA LEU A 82 12.77 -18.07 -13.23
C LEU A 82 11.61 -18.79 -13.91
N THR A 83 11.20 -19.92 -13.31
CA THR A 83 10.02 -20.66 -13.75
C THR A 83 8.75 -19.98 -13.26
N LEU A 84 7.90 -19.53 -14.19
CA LEU A 84 6.64 -18.89 -13.89
C LEU A 84 5.52 -19.91 -13.70
N ARG A 85 4.67 -19.69 -12.66
CA ARG A 85 3.51 -20.50 -12.35
C ARG A 85 2.26 -19.64 -12.24
N PRO A 86 1.21 -19.87 -13.04
CA PRO A 86 0.01 -19.07 -12.98
C PRO A 86 -0.80 -19.34 -11.70
N LYS A 87 -1.23 -18.26 -11.03
CA LYS A 87 -2.17 -18.29 -9.90
C LYS A 87 -3.32 -17.31 -10.14
N ARG A 88 -4.42 -17.48 -9.43
CA ARG A 88 -5.53 -16.51 -9.42
C ARG A 88 -5.43 -15.66 -8.17
N VAL A 89 -5.45 -14.36 -8.35
CA VAL A 89 -5.47 -13.37 -7.26
C VAL A 89 -6.68 -12.46 -7.40
N PHE A 90 -7.14 -11.92 -6.29
CA PHE A 90 -8.17 -10.90 -6.28
C PHE A 90 -7.52 -9.53 -6.47
N ASN A 91 -8.07 -8.72 -7.39
CA ASN A 91 -7.58 -7.39 -7.68
C ASN A 91 -8.77 -6.41 -7.69
N PHE A 92 -8.82 -5.50 -6.74
CA PHE A 92 -9.84 -4.47 -6.50
C PHE A 92 -11.30 -4.94 -6.59
N ASP A 93 -11.73 -5.48 -7.70
CA ASP A 93 -13.14 -5.82 -8.00
C ASP A 93 -13.34 -7.23 -8.54
N ARG A 94 -12.26 -7.92 -8.96
CA ARG A 94 -12.35 -9.21 -9.66
C ARG A 94 -11.12 -10.09 -9.47
N PHE A 95 -11.29 -11.38 -9.74
CA PHE A 95 -10.16 -12.31 -9.85
C PHE A 95 -9.46 -12.17 -11.20
N VAL A 96 -8.14 -12.05 -11.15
CA VAL A 96 -7.26 -12.05 -12.32
C VAL A 96 -6.25 -13.19 -12.25
N ARG A 97 -5.78 -13.65 -13.40
CA ARG A 97 -4.69 -14.62 -13.48
C ARG A 97 -3.39 -13.86 -13.58
N VAL A 98 -2.43 -14.19 -12.71
CA VAL A 98 -1.09 -13.60 -12.67
C VAL A 98 -0.05 -14.71 -12.60
N ASP A 99 1.13 -14.45 -13.11
CA ASP A 99 2.27 -15.34 -12.96
C ASP A 99 2.93 -15.13 -11.58
N TRP A 100 3.50 -16.20 -11.04
CA TRP A 100 4.28 -16.21 -9.80
C TRP A 100 5.60 -16.91 -10.04
N ALA A 101 6.63 -16.50 -9.30
CA ALA A 101 7.92 -17.16 -9.28
C ALA A 101 8.50 -17.17 -7.87
N GLU A 102 9.42 -18.11 -7.63
CA GLU A 102 10.22 -18.18 -6.42
C GLU A 102 11.55 -17.49 -6.66
N PHE A 103 11.88 -16.54 -5.81
CA PHE A 103 13.10 -15.74 -5.85
C PHE A 103 14.07 -16.20 -4.77
N PRO A 104 15.38 -16.28 -5.04
CA PRO A 104 16.35 -16.80 -4.08
C PRO A 104 16.45 -15.93 -2.83
N ASP A 105 16.58 -14.64 -3.02
CA ASP A 105 16.63 -13.63 -1.98
C ASP A 105 16.19 -12.26 -2.51
N VAL A 106 15.60 -11.47 -1.64
CA VAL A 106 15.22 -10.07 -1.86
C VAL A 106 15.78 -9.25 -0.73
N GLN A 107 16.51 -8.19 -1.04
CA GLN A 107 17.09 -7.29 -0.06
C GLN A 107 16.69 -5.84 -0.33
N PHE A 108 16.27 -5.13 0.72
CA PHE A 108 16.03 -3.69 0.71
C PHE A 108 16.47 -3.10 2.07
N GLY A 109 17.48 -2.25 2.01
CA GLY A 109 18.15 -1.78 3.21
C GLY A 109 18.70 -2.93 4.08
N PRO A 110 18.38 -2.94 5.39
CA PRO A 110 18.84 -3.99 6.32
C PRO A 110 18.01 -5.29 6.23
N ILE A 111 16.97 -5.32 5.45
CA ILE A 111 16.06 -6.47 5.33
C ILE A 111 16.54 -7.38 4.22
N GLU A 112 16.78 -8.64 4.55
CA GLU A 112 17.05 -9.72 3.60
C GLU A 112 16.04 -10.84 3.85
N VAL A 113 15.26 -11.22 2.82
CA VAL A 113 14.31 -12.31 2.87
C VAL A 113 14.67 -13.33 1.81
N ARG A 114 14.74 -14.61 2.19
CA ARG A 114 15.13 -15.72 1.31
C ARG A 114 13.94 -16.55 0.89
N ASN A 115 14.03 -17.17 -0.29
CA ASN A 115 13.01 -18.05 -0.86
C ASN A 115 11.63 -17.37 -0.93
N VAL A 116 11.60 -16.19 -1.56
CA VAL A 116 10.42 -15.32 -1.63
C VAL A 116 9.56 -15.68 -2.83
N SER A 117 8.28 -15.94 -2.59
CA SER A 117 7.29 -16.14 -3.67
C SER A 117 6.64 -14.80 -4.01
N MET A 118 6.86 -14.28 -5.21
CA MET A 118 6.33 -12.98 -5.65
C MET A 118 5.51 -13.11 -6.93
N MET A 119 4.58 -12.19 -7.11
CA MET A 119 3.86 -12.03 -8.38
C MET A 119 4.78 -11.45 -9.44
N VAL A 120 4.58 -11.88 -10.69
CA VAL A 120 5.29 -11.36 -11.86
C VAL A 120 4.31 -10.61 -12.75
N SER A 121 4.61 -9.34 -13.04
CA SER A 121 3.79 -8.48 -13.87
C SER A 121 4.66 -7.59 -14.77
N GLU A 122 4.07 -6.96 -15.77
CA GLU A 122 4.75 -6.00 -16.65
C GLU A 122 4.66 -4.59 -16.03
N LEU A 123 5.43 -4.33 -14.95
CA LEU A 123 5.43 -3.03 -14.26
C LEU A 123 5.91 -1.90 -15.17
N ALA A 124 6.91 -2.14 -16.00
CA ALA A 124 7.44 -1.16 -16.95
C ALA A 124 6.41 -0.66 -17.97
N LYS A 125 5.32 -1.38 -18.18
CA LYS A 125 4.20 -0.95 -19.02
C LYS A 125 3.12 -0.16 -18.25
N SER A 126 3.33 0.03 -16.96
CA SER A 126 2.46 0.81 -16.11
C SER A 126 2.69 2.31 -16.34
N SER A 127 1.66 3.02 -16.78
CA SER A 127 1.76 4.46 -17.03
C SER A 127 1.93 5.29 -15.75
N GLU A 128 1.71 4.70 -14.60
CA GLU A 128 1.73 5.37 -13.29
C GLU A 128 3.08 5.24 -12.58
N LEU A 129 3.82 4.19 -12.91
CA LEU A 129 5.16 3.94 -12.37
C LEU A 129 6.27 4.53 -13.25
N SER A 130 6.00 5.52 -14.09
CA SER A 130 6.93 6.06 -15.12
C SER A 130 7.72 5.01 -15.91
N GLY A 131 7.39 3.74 -15.76
CA GLY A 131 7.97 2.61 -16.48
C GLY A 131 9.29 2.08 -15.91
N ASP A 132 9.81 2.62 -14.82
CA ASP A 132 11.16 2.31 -14.32
C ASP A 132 11.19 1.42 -13.08
N ALA A 133 10.07 1.18 -12.40
CA ALA A 133 10.04 0.31 -11.22
C ALA A 133 10.36 -1.15 -11.59
N ASP A 134 11.27 -1.75 -10.83
CA ASP A 134 11.65 -3.16 -10.97
C ASP A 134 10.84 -4.06 -10.06
N ALA A 135 10.39 -3.55 -8.91
CA ALA A 135 9.51 -4.27 -7.98
C ALA A 135 8.58 -3.34 -7.21
N ILE A 136 7.48 -3.93 -6.72
CA ILE A 136 6.63 -3.38 -5.66
C ILE A 136 6.80 -4.28 -4.45
N ILE A 137 7.19 -3.71 -3.33
CA ILE A 137 7.36 -4.40 -2.05
C ILE A 137 6.07 -4.22 -1.25
N GLY A 138 5.31 -5.29 -1.17
CA GLY A 138 4.02 -5.34 -0.48
C GLY A 138 4.13 -5.70 1.00
N LEU A 139 2.98 -5.87 1.62
CA LEU A 139 2.88 -6.18 3.05
C LEU A 139 3.50 -7.54 3.42
N ASP A 140 3.54 -8.50 2.51
CA ASP A 140 4.20 -9.79 2.70
C ASP A 140 5.69 -9.63 3.05
N LEU A 141 6.39 -8.70 2.40
CA LEU A 141 7.78 -8.40 2.69
C LEU A 141 7.92 -7.29 3.75
N LEU A 142 7.12 -6.23 3.71
CA LEU A 142 7.18 -5.15 4.70
C LEU A 142 6.89 -5.68 6.12
N SER A 143 5.99 -6.64 6.29
CA SER A 143 5.68 -7.23 7.60
C SER A 143 6.78 -8.13 8.15
N THR A 144 7.85 -8.42 7.40
CA THR A 144 9.06 -9.06 7.94
C THR A 144 9.86 -8.09 8.82
N THR A 145 9.55 -6.79 8.75
CA THR A 145 10.03 -5.78 9.70
C THR A 145 9.14 -5.75 10.95
N SER A 146 9.68 -5.32 12.09
CA SER A 146 8.87 -4.97 13.25
C SER A 146 8.21 -3.60 13.07
N LYS A 147 8.94 -2.64 12.47
CA LYS A 147 8.46 -1.27 12.23
C LYS A 147 9.02 -0.68 10.94
N VAL A 148 8.18 0.10 10.28
CA VAL A 148 8.56 0.96 9.14
C VAL A 148 8.29 2.41 9.51
N GLY A 149 9.32 3.25 9.47
CA GLY A 149 9.19 4.71 9.65
C GLY A 149 9.49 5.43 8.35
N ILE A 150 8.57 6.23 7.84
CA ILE A 150 8.72 7.03 6.64
C ILE A 150 8.86 8.49 7.06
N PHE A 151 9.96 9.14 6.69
CA PHE A 151 10.30 10.52 7.05
C PHE A 151 10.43 11.35 5.77
N TYR A 152 9.36 12.03 5.41
CA TYR A 152 9.27 12.76 4.14
C TYR A 152 10.20 13.96 4.07
N ASP A 153 10.40 14.69 5.18
CA ASP A 153 11.28 15.86 5.24
C ASP A 153 12.75 15.51 4.94
N SER A 154 13.24 14.38 5.49
CA SER A 154 14.60 13.89 5.30
C SER A 154 14.74 12.88 4.15
N LYS A 155 13.62 12.49 3.52
CA LYS A 155 13.56 11.44 2.49
C LYS A 155 14.26 10.15 2.94
N MET A 156 13.92 9.67 4.14
CA MET A 156 14.48 8.46 4.72
C MET A 156 13.38 7.48 5.12
N VAL A 157 13.58 6.21 4.82
CA VAL A 157 12.79 5.11 5.39
C VAL A 157 13.65 4.39 6.41
N VAL A 158 13.11 4.16 7.60
CA VAL A 158 13.74 3.38 8.66
C VAL A 158 13.05 2.03 8.74
N LEU A 159 13.78 0.96 8.46
CA LEU A 159 13.30 -0.41 8.47
C LEU A 159 13.90 -1.14 9.67
N ARG A 160 13.09 -1.49 10.66
CA ARG A 160 13.57 -2.25 11.84
C ARG A 160 13.34 -3.74 11.61
N PRO A 161 14.39 -4.56 11.46
CA PRO A 161 14.24 -6.00 11.38
C PRO A 161 13.49 -6.55 12.60
N ARG A 162 12.69 -7.60 12.41
CA ARG A 162 12.17 -8.37 13.55
C ARG A 162 13.31 -9.13 14.21
N ASP A 163 13.18 -9.30 15.53
CA ASP A 163 14.10 -10.17 16.26
C ASP A 163 13.76 -11.63 15.88
N VAL A 164 14.68 -12.30 15.17
CA VAL A 164 14.50 -13.68 14.69
C VAL A 164 14.29 -14.70 15.82
N ASN A 165 14.55 -14.31 17.07
CA ASN A 165 14.29 -15.13 18.26
C ASN A 165 12.83 -15.02 18.76
N ALA A 166 12.04 -14.08 18.26
CA ALA A 166 10.60 -14.05 18.48
C ALA A 166 9.94 -15.15 17.62
N GLN A 167 9.80 -16.33 18.20
CA GLN A 167 9.24 -17.52 17.57
C GLN A 167 7.89 -17.22 16.90
N GLY A 168 7.79 -17.60 15.63
CA GLY A 168 6.52 -17.89 14.98
C GLY A 168 5.99 -16.85 13.99
N ALA A 169 6.80 -16.40 13.02
CA ALA A 169 6.22 -15.99 11.74
C ALA A 169 5.69 -17.28 11.07
N SER A 170 4.50 -17.70 11.48
CA SER A 170 3.77 -18.79 10.85
C SER A 170 3.37 -18.32 9.45
N GLU A 171 3.53 -19.15 8.43
CA GLU A 171 2.92 -18.99 7.09
C GLU A 171 1.40 -18.72 7.11
N ARG A 172 0.79 -18.71 8.30
CA ARG A 172 -0.64 -18.52 8.54
C ARG A 172 -1.04 -17.10 8.88
N ASP A 173 -0.10 -16.23 9.26
CA ASP A 173 -0.42 -14.84 9.57
C ASP A 173 -0.45 -14.03 8.27
N LYS A 174 -1.66 -13.81 7.78
CA LYS A 174 -1.86 -12.89 6.65
C LYS A 174 -1.34 -11.51 7.05
N PRO A 175 -0.58 -10.83 6.16
CA PRO A 175 -0.11 -9.49 6.45
C PRO A 175 -1.30 -8.58 6.74
N GLU A 176 -1.27 -7.91 7.89
CA GLU A 176 -2.32 -6.99 8.28
C GLU A 176 -2.15 -5.66 7.56
N CYS A 177 -3.24 -5.18 6.98
CA CYS A 177 -3.30 -3.83 6.41
C CYS A 177 -3.53 -2.82 7.53
N PHE A 178 -2.94 -1.64 7.39
CA PHE A 178 -3.21 -0.51 8.27
C PHE A 178 -4.47 0.22 7.83
N THR A 179 -5.33 0.56 8.77
CA THR A 179 -6.57 1.29 8.50
C THR A 179 -6.60 2.63 9.22
N VAL A 180 -7.29 3.59 8.62
CA VAL A 180 -7.53 4.93 9.15
C VAL A 180 -9.02 5.14 9.23
N GLU A 181 -9.48 5.61 10.38
CA GLU A 181 -10.85 6.10 10.54
C GLU A 181 -10.91 7.57 10.11
N ALA A 182 -11.86 7.87 9.23
CA ALA A 182 -12.15 9.21 8.77
C ALA A 182 -13.63 9.51 8.95
N LEU A 183 -13.99 10.79 8.96
CA LEU A 183 -15.39 11.21 8.92
C LEU A 183 -15.74 11.73 7.53
N VAL A 184 -16.88 11.31 7.02
CA VAL A 184 -17.50 11.83 5.81
C VAL A 184 -18.87 12.39 6.19
N GLN A 185 -19.00 13.71 6.15
CA GLN A 185 -20.25 14.38 6.52
C GLN A 185 -20.81 13.90 7.88
N GLY A 186 -19.91 13.74 8.88
CA GLY A 186 -20.23 13.32 10.23
C GLY A 186 -20.37 11.80 10.43
N HIS A 187 -20.17 10.97 9.41
CA HIS A 187 -20.25 9.51 9.50
C HIS A 187 -18.88 8.87 9.42
N ASP A 188 -18.63 7.86 10.26
CA ASP A 188 -17.38 7.12 10.26
C ASP A 188 -17.22 6.28 8.98
N VAL A 189 -16.04 6.37 8.38
CA VAL A 189 -15.59 5.54 7.26
C VAL A 189 -14.21 4.98 7.55
N ARG A 190 -13.96 3.75 7.14
CA ARG A 190 -12.68 3.07 7.36
C ARG A 190 -11.94 2.90 6.03
N LEU A 191 -10.73 3.44 5.97
CA LEU A 191 -9.91 3.46 4.78
C LEU A 191 -8.61 2.66 5.01
N LEU A 192 -8.20 1.86 4.03
CA LEU A 192 -6.87 1.26 4.00
C LEU A 192 -5.82 2.31 3.68
N LEU A 193 -4.74 2.33 4.45
CA LEU A 193 -3.59 3.17 4.13
C LEU A 193 -2.79 2.55 2.98
N ASP A 194 -2.52 3.35 1.97
CA ASP A 194 -1.87 2.92 0.74
C ASP A 194 -0.73 3.88 0.36
N THR A 195 0.53 3.42 0.50
CA THR A 195 1.71 4.20 0.08
C THR A 195 1.92 4.15 -1.43
N GLY A 196 1.25 3.25 -2.14
CA GLY A 196 1.24 3.13 -3.59
C GLY A 196 0.20 4.00 -4.29
N MET A 197 -0.51 4.88 -3.55
CA MET A 197 -1.59 5.69 -4.09
C MET A 197 -1.47 7.17 -3.66
N GLU A 198 -1.85 8.10 -4.53
CA GLU A 198 -1.80 9.53 -4.25
C GLU A 198 -3.03 10.01 -3.46
N GLY A 199 -4.21 9.73 -3.96
CA GLY A 199 -5.49 10.32 -3.54
C GLY A 199 -6.32 9.45 -2.60
N ILE A 200 -7.63 9.66 -2.65
CA ILE A 200 -8.62 8.90 -1.89
C ILE A 200 -9.49 8.13 -2.87
N LEU A 201 -9.58 6.82 -2.69
CA LEU A 201 -10.52 5.97 -3.40
C LEU A 201 -11.61 5.51 -2.44
N LEU A 202 -12.88 5.67 -2.83
CA LEU A 202 -14.02 5.20 -2.06
C LEU A 202 -14.81 4.15 -2.85
N TYR A 203 -15.30 3.13 -2.17
CA TYR A 203 -16.24 2.20 -2.75
C TYR A 203 -17.65 2.80 -2.75
N GLU A 204 -18.10 3.25 -3.92
CA GLU A 204 -19.33 4.04 -4.09
C GLU A 204 -20.56 3.36 -3.47
N ASP A 205 -20.73 2.08 -3.71
CA ASP A 205 -21.87 1.28 -3.19
C ASP A 205 -21.85 1.18 -1.65
N ARG A 206 -20.65 1.08 -1.05
CA ARG A 206 -20.48 1.02 0.42
C ARG A 206 -20.76 2.38 1.04
N ILE A 207 -20.20 3.44 0.47
CA ILE A 207 -20.40 4.81 0.97
C ILE A 207 -21.88 5.19 0.87
N ARG A 208 -22.55 4.95 -0.28
CA ARG A 208 -23.98 5.25 -0.44
C ARG A 208 -24.88 4.40 0.46
N LYS A 209 -24.51 3.17 0.78
CA LYS A 209 -25.22 2.33 1.74
C LYS A 209 -25.06 2.82 3.18
N ARG A 210 -23.83 3.23 3.57
CA ARG A 210 -23.52 3.74 4.91
C ARG A 210 -24.09 5.14 5.15
N ILE A 211 -24.02 5.98 4.14
CA ILE A 211 -24.45 7.39 4.16
C ILE A 211 -25.40 7.61 2.99
N PRO A 212 -26.70 7.23 3.13
CA PRO A 212 -27.65 7.37 2.03
C PRO A 212 -27.81 8.81 1.53
N SER A 213 -27.57 9.79 2.41
CA SER A 213 -27.63 11.22 2.12
C SER A 213 -26.31 11.82 1.66
N VAL A 214 -25.28 10.99 1.37
CA VAL A 214 -23.95 11.52 0.98
C VAL A 214 -24.07 12.47 -0.22
N ARG A 215 -23.47 13.64 -0.06
CA ARG A 215 -23.42 14.66 -1.11
C ARG A 215 -22.12 14.53 -1.86
N LEU A 216 -22.21 14.30 -3.15
CA LEU A 216 -21.08 14.26 -4.08
C LEU A 216 -21.39 15.26 -5.18
N THR A 217 -20.40 16.08 -5.53
CA THR A 217 -20.54 17.09 -6.61
C THR A 217 -19.46 16.87 -7.67
N ASP A 218 -19.64 17.50 -8.82
CA ASP A 218 -18.68 17.45 -9.93
C ASP A 218 -18.33 16.02 -10.40
N GLU A 219 -19.31 15.08 -10.32
CA GLU A 219 -19.09 13.70 -10.73
C GLU A 219 -18.73 13.62 -12.22
N ARG A 220 -17.61 13.00 -12.54
CA ARG A 220 -17.14 12.79 -13.91
C ARG A 220 -16.67 11.35 -14.07
N LYS A 221 -17.01 10.72 -15.19
CA LYS A 221 -16.45 9.42 -15.54
C LYS A 221 -14.93 9.52 -15.65
N GLY A 222 -14.25 8.52 -15.12
CA GLY A 222 -12.81 8.44 -15.13
C GLY A 222 -12.34 7.00 -15.05
N ALA A 223 -11.04 6.81 -15.19
CA ALA A 223 -10.40 5.52 -15.00
C ALA A 223 -9.32 5.68 -13.92
N PHE A 224 -9.37 4.85 -12.90
CA PHE A 224 -8.32 4.75 -11.91
C PHE A 224 -7.25 3.81 -12.46
N MET A 225 -5.99 4.23 -12.39
CA MET A 225 -4.87 3.46 -12.90
C MET A 225 -5.06 3.02 -14.37
N GLY A 226 -5.66 3.90 -15.18
CA GLY A 226 -5.90 3.67 -16.60
C GLY A 226 -6.85 2.51 -16.96
N ARG A 227 -7.31 1.71 -15.99
CA ARG A 227 -8.07 0.46 -16.23
C ARG A 227 -9.37 0.33 -15.45
N LEU A 228 -9.40 0.73 -14.19
CA LEU A 228 -10.57 0.58 -13.35
C LEU A 228 -11.54 1.71 -13.65
N GLN A 229 -12.63 1.38 -14.32
CA GLN A 229 -13.65 2.36 -14.65
C GLN A 229 -14.41 2.80 -13.40
N GLY A 230 -14.52 4.09 -13.20
CA GLY A 230 -15.19 4.69 -12.06
C GLY A 230 -15.54 6.14 -12.32
N LYS A 231 -15.58 6.93 -11.25
CA LYS A 231 -15.88 8.35 -11.31
C LYS A 231 -14.92 9.13 -10.41
N THR A 232 -14.55 10.33 -10.82
CA THR A 232 -14.04 11.34 -9.91
C THR A 232 -15.18 12.18 -9.38
N ALA A 233 -15.12 12.59 -8.14
CA ALA A 233 -16.11 13.47 -7.52
C ALA A 233 -15.45 14.35 -6.46
N ARG A 234 -16.07 15.52 -6.18
CA ARG A 234 -15.77 16.31 -5.00
C ARG A 234 -16.64 15.82 -3.84
N LEU A 235 -16.00 15.49 -2.73
CA LEU A 235 -16.63 15.05 -1.49
C LEU A 235 -16.45 16.15 -0.44
N PRO A 236 -17.50 16.92 -0.11
CA PRO A 236 -17.45 17.87 0.99
C PRO A 236 -17.55 17.18 2.34
N GLY A 237 -17.04 17.85 3.39
CA GLY A 237 -17.15 17.37 4.77
C GLY A 237 -16.34 16.12 5.06
N PHE A 238 -15.18 15.96 4.41
CA PHE A 238 -14.21 14.94 4.74
C PHE A 238 -13.29 15.42 5.87
N ARG A 239 -13.07 14.58 6.87
CA ARG A 239 -12.18 14.86 8.00
C ARG A 239 -11.39 13.63 8.40
N LEU A 240 -10.06 13.77 8.45
CA LEU A 240 -9.15 12.83 9.14
C LEU A 240 -8.88 13.36 10.55
N ASP A 241 -7.84 14.19 10.64
CA ASP A 241 -7.49 14.95 11.82
C ASP A 241 -7.67 16.44 11.50
N GLY A 242 -8.27 17.20 12.42
CA GLY A 242 -8.48 18.64 12.22
C GLY A 242 -9.84 19.00 11.61
N PRO A 243 -9.97 20.16 10.92
CA PRO A 243 -11.23 20.65 10.37
C PRO A 243 -11.70 19.83 9.17
N GLU A 244 -13.01 19.87 8.90
CA GLU A 244 -13.58 19.33 7.68
C GLU A 244 -13.06 20.07 6.46
N SER A 245 -12.91 19.34 5.37
CA SER A 245 -12.46 19.88 4.08
C SER A 245 -13.17 19.21 2.92
N ASP A 246 -13.16 19.88 1.78
CA ASP A 246 -13.59 19.30 0.52
C ASP A 246 -12.41 18.60 -0.13
N VAL A 247 -12.59 17.35 -0.52
CA VAL A 247 -11.55 16.54 -1.15
C VAL A 247 -12.04 15.99 -2.50
N MET A 248 -11.08 15.78 -3.40
CA MET A 248 -11.37 15.00 -4.61
C MET A 248 -11.19 13.53 -4.28
N VAL A 249 -12.17 12.72 -4.69
CA VAL A 249 -12.17 11.28 -4.49
C VAL A 249 -12.37 10.56 -5.82
N PHE A 250 -11.83 9.35 -5.92
CA PHE A 250 -12.19 8.42 -6.96
C PHE A 250 -13.22 7.43 -6.40
N LEU A 251 -14.33 7.26 -7.12
CA LEU A 251 -15.41 6.35 -6.77
C LEU A 251 -15.31 5.11 -7.63
N LEU A 252 -15.14 3.97 -6.99
CA LEU A 252 -15.10 2.67 -7.63
C LEU A 252 -16.24 1.80 -7.09
N LYS A 253 -16.82 0.96 -7.93
CA LYS A 253 -17.72 -0.09 -7.44
C LYS A 253 -16.92 -1.04 -6.55
N GLY A 254 -17.34 -1.21 -5.31
CA GLY A 254 -16.64 -2.04 -4.34
C GLY A 254 -16.67 -3.53 -4.67
N PRO A 255 -15.71 -4.29 -4.16
CA PRO A 255 -15.79 -5.75 -4.19
C PRO A 255 -16.94 -6.23 -3.29
N ARG A 256 -17.29 -7.52 -3.42
CA ARG A 256 -18.20 -8.14 -2.47
C ARG A 256 -17.74 -7.90 -1.04
N GLN A 257 -18.68 -7.64 -0.15
CA GLN A 257 -18.38 -7.21 1.23
C GLN A 257 -17.60 -8.25 2.04
N ASP A 258 -17.74 -9.53 1.71
CA ASP A 258 -16.99 -10.63 2.30
C ASP A 258 -15.50 -10.66 1.90
N LEU A 259 -15.11 -9.98 0.83
CA LEU A 259 -13.71 -9.92 0.37
C LEU A 259 -12.89 -8.83 1.08
N LEU A 260 -13.52 -7.72 1.46
CA LEU A 260 -12.93 -6.62 2.24
C LEU A 260 -13.95 -6.12 3.27
N PRO A 261 -14.23 -6.90 4.33
CA PRO A 261 -15.25 -6.53 5.30
C PRO A 261 -14.86 -5.25 6.04
N GLY A 262 -15.83 -4.33 6.19
CA GLY A 262 -15.64 -3.11 6.97
C GLY A 262 -14.74 -2.04 6.35
N ILE A 263 -14.20 -2.24 5.15
CA ILE A 263 -13.36 -1.26 4.45
C ILE A 263 -14.22 -0.49 3.43
N ASP A 264 -14.19 0.81 3.52
CA ASP A 264 -14.98 1.70 2.66
C ASP A 264 -14.17 2.27 1.48
N GLY A 265 -12.84 2.10 1.51
CA GLY A 265 -11.96 2.59 0.46
C GLY A 265 -10.48 2.55 0.83
N TYR A 266 -9.69 3.36 0.13
CA TYR A 266 -8.25 3.52 0.32
C TYR A 266 -7.89 4.98 0.54
N LEU A 267 -6.84 5.21 1.32
CA LEU A 267 -6.26 6.52 1.58
C LEU A 267 -4.79 6.52 1.17
N GLY A 268 -4.47 7.22 0.11
CA GLY A 268 -3.09 7.47 -0.28
C GLY A 268 -2.35 8.31 0.74
N THR A 269 -1.11 7.97 1.04
CA THR A 269 -0.31 8.66 2.07
C THR A 269 -0.07 10.14 1.76
N ALA A 270 -0.04 10.52 0.49
CA ALA A 270 0.05 11.94 0.08
C ALA A 270 -1.14 12.77 0.61
N SER A 271 -2.33 12.16 0.76
CA SER A 271 -3.51 12.82 1.31
C SER A 271 -3.42 13.12 2.80
N LEU A 272 -2.55 12.42 3.55
CA LEU A 272 -2.29 12.70 4.97
C LEU A 272 -1.55 14.01 5.18
N LYS A 273 -0.79 14.50 4.18
CA LYS A 273 0.13 15.65 4.30
C LYS A 273 1.08 15.51 5.49
N ALA A 274 1.39 14.27 5.86
CA ALA A 274 2.20 13.94 7.00
C ALA A 274 3.68 14.13 6.67
N LYS A 275 4.45 14.67 7.62
CA LYS A 275 5.92 14.70 7.56
C LYS A 275 6.54 13.35 7.95
N ARG A 276 5.81 12.56 8.72
CA ARG A 276 6.25 11.27 9.21
C ARG A 276 5.07 10.31 9.32
N ILE A 277 5.31 9.06 8.92
CA ILE A 277 4.39 7.93 9.14
C ILE A 277 5.20 6.82 9.81
N GLU A 278 4.65 6.20 10.83
CA GLU A 278 5.19 5.01 11.49
C GLU A 278 4.17 3.89 11.46
N LEU A 279 4.61 2.75 10.93
CA LEU A 279 3.85 1.50 10.89
C LEU A 279 4.51 0.52 11.86
N ASP A 280 3.79 0.04 12.84
CA ASP A 280 4.22 -0.95 13.82
C ASP A 280 3.50 -2.27 13.54
N PHE A 281 4.19 -3.22 12.92
CA PHE A 281 3.64 -4.52 12.54
C PHE A 281 3.48 -5.48 13.73
N GLU A 282 4.17 -5.23 14.84
CA GLU A 282 4.03 -6.04 16.06
C GLU A 282 2.86 -5.58 16.90
N ALA A 283 2.76 -4.26 17.13
CA ALA A 283 1.65 -3.66 17.86
C ALA A 283 0.40 -3.47 16.99
N LYS A 284 0.50 -3.69 15.65
CA LYS A 284 -0.58 -3.49 14.68
C LYS A 284 -1.14 -2.07 14.71
N THR A 285 -0.28 -1.10 14.91
CA THR A 285 -0.65 0.31 15.04
C THR A 285 0.06 1.17 14.01
N MET A 286 -0.59 2.28 13.66
CA MET A 286 -0.04 3.30 12.80
C MET A 286 -0.13 4.66 13.48
N ARG A 287 0.88 5.51 13.21
CA ARG A 287 0.91 6.90 13.65
C ARG A 287 1.43 7.78 12.52
N TRP A 288 0.91 8.99 12.44
CA TRP A 288 1.43 10.02 11.53
C TRP A 288 1.46 11.40 12.22
N ARG A 289 2.26 12.28 11.66
CA ARG A 289 2.44 13.63 12.19
C ARG A 289 2.77 14.61 11.07
#